data_687e99a01fbda467eb80b9020c8ae95a
#
_entry.id   687e99a01fbda467eb80b9020c8ae95a
#
_cell.length_a   1.000
_cell.length_b   1.000
_cell.length_c   1.000
_cell.angle_alpha   90.00
_cell.angle_beta   90.00
_cell.angle_gamma   90.00
#
_symmetry.space_group_name_H-M   'P 1'
#
loop_
_entity.id
_entity.type
_entity.pdbx_description
1 polymer ?
#
loop_
_entity_poly.entity_id
_entity_poly.type
_entity_poly.pdbx_seq_one_letter_code
_entity_poly.pdbx_strand_id
1 'polypeptide(L)'
;MKRVALAVALAATAACAHQPAPAPAPAAPVAKAQPTLKVPAPVDKGNQLMFDMVKRTPLSNSVMRDGDQLSFMVLRAKDDTLRQDIAMQLQASCVEPSARLMYLDGGKRSYVKSQDGLYMPGVRMRKDVAEALLKNPDFVDACNNTPKPDWRVVRTAANGQQTLIDRNSLKPQGDSLRFWTAWDEPVTTFDLPYYAPMAQKREYVAVDCKQQTLKVLSGFDLDERNRVTDGIIHFVPQAEPLAGDVDNRATYKAVCASPEALAKLPVFSPRLKAPLAGPYPGVMALPLAAIKALNMPAPHKALNYLAETGTANGPNGPVPLDVETFLQRDVASGQLAVRSRSDSFDSSEISFRGLFSLASKTTFHGLDTVFESSAVIDAQFHGDWRAMPVGSTLGLNLDTSAVSASTGAVITRTSVQCTIKSEGSANKVNPHLSGQAKLLRCTVDSDKHQSVDTLYYLQDYGYFYQSGTDKNDHYYSERQLRTVH
;
A
#
# COMPACT_ATOMS: atom_id res chain seq x y z
N MET A 1 -26.50 -43.16 -13.02
CA MET A 1 -26.17 -44.43 -13.69
C MET A 1 -24.67 -44.53 -13.88
N LYS A 2 -24.18 -45.69 -13.46
CA LYS A 2 -22.84 -46.31 -13.69
C LYS A 2 -21.62 -45.66 -12.97
N ARG A 3 -21.31 -46.36 -11.86
CA ARG A 3 -20.02 -46.45 -11.15
C ARG A 3 -19.00 -47.18 -12.03
N VAL A 4 -17.72 -46.77 -11.95
CA VAL A 4 -16.60 -47.71 -12.13
C VAL A 4 -15.54 -47.38 -11.08
N ALA A 5 -15.37 -48.33 -10.16
CA ALA A 5 -14.26 -48.45 -9.23
C ALA A 5 -13.18 -49.30 -9.89
N LEU A 6 -11.91 -48.93 -9.74
CA LEU A 6 -10.80 -49.86 -10.01
C LEU A 6 -9.76 -49.72 -8.89
N ALA A 7 -9.72 -50.73 -8.05
CA ALA A 7 -8.66 -51.00 -7.08
C ALA A 7 -7.65 -51.93 -7.74
N VAL A 8 -6.34 -51.64 -7.65
CA VAL A 8 -5.28 -52.63 -7.92
C VAL A 8 -4.28 -52.55 -6.75
N ALA A 9 -4.29 -53.63 -5.97
CA ALA A 9 -3.25 -53.95 -5.00
C ALA A 9 -2.21 -54.88 -5.71
N LEU A 10 -0.92 -54.58 -5.57
CA LEU A 10 0.12 -55.54 -5.89
C LEU A 10 1.18 -55.51 -4.79
N ALA A 11 1.24 -56.66 -4.09
CA ALA A 11 2.35 -57.05 -3.24
C ALA A 11 3.47 -57.63 -4.08
N ALA A 12 4.72 -57.24 -3.85
CA ALA A 12 5.88 -57.88 -4.40
C ALA A 12 6.92 -58.15 -3.31
N THR A 13 7.20 -59.41 -3.15
CA THR A 13 8.11 -60.08 -2.21
C THR A 13 9.57 -59.83 -2.61
N ALA A 14 10.42 -59.62 -1.62
CA ALA A 14 11.86 -59.52 -1.73
C ALA A 14 12.51 -60.87 -2.03
N ALA A 15 13.41 -60.90 -2.98
CA ALA A 15 14.41 -61.94 -3.13
C ALA A 15 15.78 -61.30 -3.32
N CYS A 16 16.65 -61.47 -2.32
CA CYS A 16 18.05 -61.11 -2.39
C CYS A 16 18.80 -62.12 -3.28
N ALA A 17 19.32 -61.68 -4.43
CA ALA A 17 20.32 -62.40 -5.21
C ALA A 17 21.57 -61.51 -5.30
N HIS A 18 22.69 -62.01 -4.77
CA HIS A 18 24.00 -61.39 -4.92
C HIS A 18 24.46 -61.61 -6.36
N GLN A 19 24.58 -60.53 -7.11
CA GLN A 19 25.31 -60.51 -8.39
C GLN A 19 26.74 -59.97 -8.17
N PRO A 20 27.76 -60.57 -8.76
CA PRO A 20 29.12 -60.04 -8.70
C PRO A 20 29.22 -58.74 -9.51
N ALA A 21 30.03 -57.83 -9.03
CA ALA A 21 30.22 -56.51 -9.63
C ALA A 21 30.74 -56.64 -11.09
N PRO A 22 30.18 -55.90 -12.03
CA PRO A 22 30.69 -55.86 -13.39
C PRO A 22 32.05 -55.13 -13.47
N ALA A 23 32.95 -55.63 -14.29
CA ALA A 23 34.24 -55.02 -14.55
C ALA A 23 34.09 -53.58 -15.07
N PRO A 24 35.01 -52.64 -14.75
CA PRO A 24 34.92 -51.24 -15.17
C PRO A 24 34.97 -51.16 -16.70
N ALA A 25 33.98 -50.49 -17.26
CA ALA A 25 33.93 -50.20 -18.69
C ALA A 25 35.08 -49.28 -19.11
N PRO A 26 35.64 -49.43 -20.29
CA PRO A 26 36.70 -48.55 -20.80
C PRO A 26 36.18 -47.13 -20.91
N ALA A 27 37.01 -46.17 -20.44
CA ALA A 27 36.70 -44.75 -20.44
C ALA A 27 36.31 -44.28 -21.86
N ALA A 28 35.11 -43.72 -21.96
CA ALA A 28 34.65 -43.12 -23.22
C ALA A 28 35.56 -41.95 -23.60
N PRO A 29 35.85 -41.73 -24.90
CA PRO A 29 36.67 -40.61 -25.34
C PRO A 29 36.00 -39.28 -24.92
N VAL A 30 36.78 -38.43 -24.25
CA VAL A 30 36.35 -37.09 -23.84
C VAL A 30 35.96 -36.31 -25.08
N ALA A 31 34.66 -36.10 -25.27
CA ALA A 31 34.13 -35.25 -26.33
C ALA A 31 34.68 -33.82 -26.12
N LYS A 32 35.41 -33.30 -27.09
CA LYS A 32 35.85 -31.90 -27.11
C LYS A 32 34.60 -31.03 -26.99
N ALA A 33 34.53 -30.21 -25.90
CA ALA A 33 33.45 -29.26 -25.70
C ALA A 33 33.31 -28.38 -26.95
N GLN A 34 32.19 -28.48 -27.62
CA GLN A 34 31.84 -27.56 -28.69
C GLN A 34 31.70 -26.14 -28.05
N PRO A 35 32.22 -25.08 -28.69
CA PRO A 35 32.04 -23.73 -28.21
C PRO A 35 30.54 -23.45 -28.18
N THR A 36 30.01 -23.25 -26.99
CA THR A 36 28.63 -22.78 -26.78
C THR A 36 28.53 -21.37 -27.40
N LEU A 37 27.84 -21.28 -28.54
CA LEU A 37 27.40 -20.00 -29.07
C LEU A 37 26.60 -19.32 -27.96
N LYS A 38 27.16 -18.25 -27.41
CA LYS A 38 26.40 -17.33 -26.53
C LYS A 38 25.33 -16.68 -27.38
N VAL A 39 24.14 -17.25 -27.38
CA VAL A 39 22.94 -16.56 -27.90
C VAL A 39 22.77 -15.31 -27.06
N PRO A 40 22.79 -14.10 -27.65
CA PRO A 40 22.50 -12.88 -26.90
C PRO A 40 21.15 -13.04 -26.22
N ALA A 41 21.08 -12.71 -24.92
CA ALA A 41 19.81 -12.71 -24.21
C ALA A 41 18.80 -11.81 -24.96
N PRO A 42 17.54 -12.23 -25.09
CA PRO A 42 16.52 -11.40 -25.75
C PRO A 42 16.51 -10.01 -25.08
N VAL A 43 16.66 -8.96 -25.89
CA VAL A 43 16.57 -7.59 -25.39
C VAL A 43 15.14 -7.37 -24.95
N ASP A 44 14.92 -7.23 -23.64
CA ASP A 44 13.64 -6.86 -23.08
C ASP A 44 13.36 -5.39 -23.42
N LYS A 45 12.55 -5.17 -24.45
CA LYS A 45 12.22 -3.85 -24.97
C LYS A 45 11.53 -2.95 -23.91
N GLY A 46 10.82 -3.55 -22.96
CA GLY A 46 10.18 -2.81 -21.87
C GLY A 46 11.21 -2.25 -20.88
N ASN A 47 12.20 -3.04 -20.49
CA ASN A 47 13.30 -2.60 -19.64
C ASN A 47 14.13 -1.53 -20.33
N GLN A 48 14.40 -1.66 -21.64
CA GLN A 48 15.16 -0.65 -22.38
C GLN A 48 14.44 0.70 -22.37
N LEU A 49 13.12 0.73 -22.60
CA LEU A 49 12.33 1.95 -22.52
C LEU A 49 12.45 2.62 -21.14
N MET A 50 12.38 1.85 -20.06
CA MET A 50 12.52 2.39 -18.70
C MET A 50 13.88 3.01 -18.46
N PHE A 51 14.97 2.35 -18.89
CA PHE A 51 16.31 2.91 -18.80
C PHE A 51 16.49 4.18 -19.64
N ASP A 52 15.86 4.24 -20.81
CA ASP A 52 15.89 5.43 -21.66
C ASP A 52 15.13 6.61 -21.03
N MET A 53 14.01 6.32 -20.36
CA MET A 53 13.19 7.36 -19.72
C MET A 53 13.86 7.94 -18.48
N VAL A 54 14.48 7.11 -17.62
CA VAL A 54 15.14 7.60 -16.39
C VAL A 54 16.42 8.37 -16.64
N LYS A 55 16.97 8.32 -17.87
CA LYS A 55 18.12 9.12 -18.29
C LYS A 55 17.73 10.51 -18.82
N ARG A 56 16.43 10.78 -18.97
CA ARG A 56 15.94 12.05 -19.53
C ARG A 56 15.87 13.13 -18.47
N THR A 57 16.02 14.36 -18.90
CA THR A 57 15.89 15.55 -18.05
C THR A 57 14.45 15.67 -17.56
N PRO A 58 14.22 15.85 -16.24
CA PRO A 58 12.91 16.18 -15.70
C PRO A 58 12.36 17.47 -16.33
N LEU A 59 11.09 17.47 -16.69
CA LEU A 59 10.42 18.68 -17.18
C LEU A 59 10.27 19.69 -16.04
N SER A 60 10.89 20.85 -16.19
CA SER A 60 11.05 21.85 -15.11
C SER A 60 9.74 22.27 -14.44
N ASN A 61 8.65 22.37 -15.23
CA ASN A 61 7.34 22.75 -14.70
C ASN A 61 6.61 21.57 -13.98
N SER A 62 7.20 20.37 -13.94
CA SER A 62 6.61 19.20 -13.31
C SER A 62 7.34 18.75 -12.04
N VAL A 63 8.46 19.41 -11.71
CA VAL A 63 9.28 18.99 -10.57
C VAL A 63 8.63 19.46 -9.27
N MET A 64 8.19 18.50 -8.46
CA MET A 64 7.53 18.71 -7.17
C MET A 64 8.26 17.91 -6.09
N ARG A 65 8.60 18.56 -4.99
CA ARG A 65 9.28 17.91 -3.86
C ARG A 65 8.33 17.64 -2.70
N ASP A 66 8.51 16.50 -2.06
CA ASP A 66 7.85 16.14 -0.81
C ASP A 66 8.86 15.37 0.09
N GLY A 67 9.39 16.02 1.10
CA GLY A 67 10.48 15.48 1.92
C GLY A 67 11.72 15.13 1.08
N ASP A 68 12.12 13.86 1.07
CA ASP A 68 13.22 13.32 0.28
C ASP A 68 12.77 12.73 -1.06
N GLN A 69 11.46 12.78 -1.36
CA GLN A 69 10.89 12.35 -2.63
C GLN A 69 10.80 13.51 -3.62
N LEU A 70 11.05 13.21 -4.88
CA LEU A 70 10.81 14.10 -6.00
C LEU A 70 9.83 13.45 -6.96
N SER A 71 8.73 14.13 -7.25
CA SER A 71 7.77 13.74 -8.30
C SER A 71 8.02 14.61 -9.52
N PHE A 72 8.09 14.02 -10.71
CA PHE A 72 8.39 14.74 -11.94
C PHE A 72 7.94 13.97 -13.17
N MET A 73 7.80 14.67 -14.28
CA MET A 73 7.56 14.06 -15.58
C MET A 73 8.80 14.11 -16.45
N VAL A 74 8.97 13.08 -17.26
CA VAL A 74 9.92 13.04 -18.38
C VAL A 74 9.17 12.79 -19.68
N LEU A 75 9.70 13.32 -20.79
CA LEU A 75 9.09 13.19 -22.11
C LEU A 75 10.08 12.53 -23.08
N ARG A 76 9.60 11.55 -23.83
CA ARG A 76 10.25 11.07 -25.04
C ARG A 76 9.40 11.42 -26.24
N ALA A 77 9.90 12.30 -27.09
CA ALA A 77 9.25 12.65 -28.34
C ALA A 77 9.19 11.43 -29.28
N LYS A 78 8.17 11.39 -30.14
CA LYS A 78 8.06 10.41 -31.21
C LYS A 78 9.30 10.42 -32.10
N ASP A 79 9.70 9.24 -32.55
CA ASP A 79 10.80 9.02 -33.46
C ASP A 79 10.49 7.82 -34.37
N ASP A 80 11.46 7.33 -35.15
CA ASP A 80 11.26 6.17 -36.05
C ASP A 80 10.89 4.87 -35.30
N THR A 81 11.16 4.81 -34.00
CA THR A 81 10.84 3.66 -33.14
C THR A 81 9.54 3.83 -32.37
N LEU A 82 9.09 5.07 -32.16
CA LEU A 82 7.89 5.46 -31.42
C LEU A 82 6.93 6.21 -32.33
N ARG A 83 5.68 5.72 -32.46
CA ARG A 83 4.65 6.35 -33.28
C ARG A 83 4.05 7.62 -32.65
N GLN A 84 4.25 7.84 -31.36
CA GLN A 84 3.70 8.96 -30.58
C GLN A 84 4.65 9.37 -29.46
N ASP A 85 4.49 10.57 -28.94
CA ASP A 85 5.20 11.02 -27.75
C ASP A 85 4.80 10.17 -26.54
N ILE A 86 5.77 9.91 -25.65
CA ILE A 86 5.54 9.19 -24.40
C ILE A 86 5.93 10.09 -23.23
N ALA A 87 4.97 10.39 -22.36
CA ALA A 87 5.21 11.02 -21.07
C ALA A 87 5.18 9.97 -19.96
N MET A 88 6.10 10.07 -19.02
CA MET A 88 6.18 9.17 -17.87
C MET A 88 6.21 10.01 -16.60
N GLN A 89 5.29 9.75 -15.68
CA GLN A 89 5.29 10.33 -14.34
C GLN A 89 6.04 9.42 -13.39
N LEU A 90 7.06 9.97 -12.76
CA LEU A 90 7.93 9.27 -11.82
C LEU A 90 7.84 9.91 -10.45
N GLN A 91 8.01 9.08 -9.41
CA GLN A 91 8.28 9.51 -8.06
C GLN A 91 9.52 8.76 -7.57
N ALA A 92 10.55 9.48 -7.12
CA ALA A 92 11.82 8.89 -6.77
C ALA A 92 12.44 9.54 -5.54
N SER A 93 13.19 8.76 -4.77
CA SER A 93 13.98 9.27 -3.65
C SER A 93 15.24 9.95 -4.15
N CYS A 94 15.56 11.10 -3.56
CA CYS A 94 16.81 11.81 -3.78
C CYS A 94 18.01 11.21 -3.03
N VAL A 95 17.76 10.26 -2.11
CA VAL A 95 18.81 9.72 -1.20
C VAL A 95 18.97 8.21 -1.34
N GLU A 96 17.95 7.49 -1.76
CA GLU A 96 17.94 6.03 -1.87
C GLU A 96 17.60 5.55 -3.28
N PRO A 97 18.08 4.38 -3.73
CA PRO A 97 17.73 3.82 -5.02
C PRO A 97 16.30 3.26 -5.00
N SER A 98 15.34 4.14 -4.84
CA SER A 98 13.91 3.85 -4.81
C SER A 98 13.17 4.78 -5.76
N ALA A 99 12.42 4.20 -6.70
CA ALA A 99 11.59 4.94 -7.64
C ALA A 99 10.33 4.16 -7.98
N ARG A 100 9.26 4.88 -8.33
CA ARG A 100 7.97 4.36 -8.79
C ARG A 100 7.57 5.02 -10.09
N LEU A 101 7.01 4.24 -10.99
CA LEU A 101 6.28 4.71 -12.13
C LEU A 101 4.81 4.87 -11.72
N MET A 102 4.30 6.10 -11.75
CA MET A 102 2.91 6.37 -11.37
C MET A 102 1.97 6.15 -12.56
N TYR A 103 2.32 6.65 -13.73
CA TYR A 103 1.62 6.36 -14.98
C TYR A 103 2.53 6.60 -16.19
N LEU A 104 2.15 5.99 -17.32
CA LEU A 104 2.76 6.18 -18.63
C LEU A 104 1.66 6.69 -19.56
N ASP A 105 1.86 7.85 -20.18
CA ASP A 105 0.97 8.39 -21.20
C ASP A 105 1.63 8.24 -22.57
N GLY A 106 0.99 7.48 -23.41
CA GLY A 106 1.35 7.28 -24.82
C GLY A 106 0.16 7.57 -25.74
N GLY A 107 -0.64 8.60 -25.41
CA GLY A 107 -1.91 8.94 -26.06
C GLY A 107 -3.14 8.26 -25.44
N LYS A 108 -2.93 7.33 -24.51
CA LYS A 108 -3.95 6.82 -23.59
C LYS A 108 -3.34 6.77 -22.20
N ARG A 109 -3.89 7.50 -21.25
CA ARG A 109 -3.44 7.40 -19.87
C ARG A 109 -3.72 6.00 -19.33
N SER A 110 -2.68 5.33 -18.87
CA SER A 110 -2.78 4.00 -18.29
C SER A 110 -2.57 4.13 -16.79
N TYR A 111 -3.67 4.19 -16.03
CA TYR A 111 -3.62 4.00 -14.59
C TYR A 111 -3.60 2.52 -14.30
N VAL A 112 -2.77 2.14 -13.38
CA VAL A 112 -2.77 0.77 -12.90
C VAL A 112 -3.96 0.63 -11.95
N LYS A 113 -5.05 0.04 -12.44
CA LYS A 113 -6.21 -0.33 -11.62
C LYS A 113 -6.15 -1.81 -11.32
N SER A 114 -6.50 -2.19 -10.11
CA SER A 114 -6.77 -3.58 -9.79
C SER A 114 -8.04 -4.06 -10.52
N GLN A 115 -8.17 -5.39 -10.70
CA GLN A 115 -9.38 -5.98 -11.28
C GLN A 115 -10.64 -5.64 -10.47
N ASP A 116 -10.50 -5.38 -9.18
CA ASP A 116 -11.58 -4.98 -8.26
C ASP A 116 -11.85 -3.47 -8.23
N GLY A 117 -11.24 -2.69 -9.10
CA GLY A 117 -11.37 -1.23 -9.11
C GLY A 117 -10.59 -0.52 -8.00
N LEU A 118 -9.82 -1.24 -7.19
CA LEU A 118 -8.89 -0.63 -6.24
C LEU A 118 -7.75 0.02 -7.01
N TYR A 119 -7.37 1.22 -6.57
CA TYR A 119 -6.30 1.95 -7.20
C TYR A 119 -4.94 1.40 -6.77
N MET A 120 -4.06 1.15 -7.73
CA MET A 120 -2.71 0.69 -7.42
C MET A 120 -1.75 1.88 -7.27
N PRO A 121 -0.91 1.89 -6.23
CA PRO A 121 -0.02 3.00 -5.89
C PRO A 121 1.23 3.10 -6.79
N GLY A 122 1.05 2.96 -8.10
CA GLY A 122 2.14 2.93 -9.05
C GLY A 122 2.94 1.61 -9.05
N VAL A 123 3.85 1.47 -10.00
CA VAL A 123 4.72 0.29 -10.14
C VAL A 123 6.10 0.62 -9.59
N ARG A 124 6.57 -0.15 -8.61
CA ARG A 124 7.93 -0.01 -8.10
C ARG A 124 8.93 -0.38 -9.19
N MET A 125 9.88 0.48 -9.44
CA MET A 125 10.92 0.24 -10.41
C MET A 125 11.98 -0.74 -9.86
N ARG A 126 12.62 -1.48 -10.75
CA ARG A 126 13.75 -2.35 -10.39
C ARG A 126 14.87 -1.49 -9.80
N LYS A 127 15.64 -2.09 -8.89
CA LYS A 127 16.73 -1.40 -8.20
C LYS A 127 17.78 -0.84 -9.16
N ASP A 128 18.15 -1.60 -10.20
CA ASP A 128 19.14 -1.16 -11.20
C ASP A 128 18.66 0.06 -12.01
N VAL A 129 17.36 0.16 -12.28
CA VAL A 129 16.75 1.33 -12.94
C VAL A 129 16.73 2.53 -12.01
N ALA A 130 16.36 2.33 -10.74
CA ALA A 130 16.39 3.38 -9.72
C ALA A 130 17.83 3.89 -9.45
N GLU A 131 18.82 2.99 -9.42
CA GLU A 131 20.23 3.35 -9.34
C GLU A 131 20.72 4.16 -10.56
N ALA A 132 20.21 3.84 -11.76
CA ALA A 132 20.52 4.59 -12.96
C ALA A 132 19.95 6.02 -12.90
N LEU A 133 18.76 6.18 -12.30
CA LEU A 133 18.16 7.50 -12.08
C LEU A 133 18.99 8.34 -11.11
N LEU A 134 19.45 7.78 -9.98
CA LEU A 134 20.33 8.48 -9.02
C LEU A 134 21.69 8.89 -9.61
N LYS A 135 22.09 8.29 -10.73
CA LYS A 135 23.30 8.65 -11.47
C LYS A 135 23.02 9.65 -12.61
N ASN A 136 21.75 9.97 -12.88
CA ASN A 136 21.38 10.97 -13.87
C ASN A 136 21.69 12.37 -13.32
N PRO A 137 22.62 13.14 -13.94
CA PRO A 137 23.03 14.46 -13.44
C PRO A 137 21.87 15.44 -13.38
N ASP A 138 20.92 15.39 -14.33
CA ASP A 138 19.77 16.29 -14.37
C ASP A 138 18.78 15.98 -13.24
N PHE A 139 18.63 14.71 -12.86
CA PHE A 139 17.82 14.32 -11.70
C PHE A 139 18.49 14.75 -10.39
N VAL A 140 19.81 14.56 -10.27
CA VAL A 140 20.60 15.00 -9.11
C VAL A 140 20.52 16.52 -8.96
N ASP A 141 20.63 17.24 -10.05
CA ASP A 141 20.49 18.71 -10.05
C ASP A 141 19.08 19.13 -9.61
N ALA A 142 18.03 18.48 -10.13
CA ALA A 142 16.66 18.73 -9.70
C ALA A 142 16.46 18.46 -8.19
N CYS A 143 17.05 17.38 -7.64
CA CYS A 143 17.03 17.09 -6.20
C CYS A 143 17.71 18.19 -5.37
N ASN A 144 18.86 18.70 -5.83
CA ASN A 144 19.65 19.71 -5.10
C ASN A 144 19.02 21.10 -5.16
N ASN A 145 18.39 21.46 -6.31
CA ASN A 145 17.86 22.79 -6.56
C ASN A 145 16.36 22.95 -6.26
N THR A 146 15.66 21.86 -5.92
CA THR A 146 14.27 21.92 -5.49
C THR A 146 14.21 21.88 -3.97
N PRO A 147 13.89 23.00 -3.29
CA PRO A 147 13.83 23.03 -1.82
C PRO A 147 12.72 22.15 -1.28
N LYS A 148 12.88 21.68 -0.03
CA LYS A 148 11.78 21.03 0.70
C LYS A 148 10.64 22.04 0.87
N PRO A 149 9.37 21.64 0.70
CA PRO A 149 8.25 22.54 0.75
C PRO A 149 8.04 23.14 2.15
N ASP A 150 7.58 24.39 2.19
CA ASP A 150 7.10 25.09 3.37
C ASP A 150 5.63 25.47 3.14
N TRP A 151 4.74 24.50 3.30
CA TRP A 151 3.32 24.66 3.07
C TRP A 151 2.66 25.58 4.10
N ARG A 152 1.95 26.61 3.61
CA ARG A 152 1.23 27.59 4.40
C ARG A 152 -0.26 27.56 4.08
N VAL A 153 -1.10 27.58 5.11
CA VAL A 153 -2.56 27.60 4.93
C VAL A 153 -3.01 29.01 4.61
N VAL A 154 -3.57 29.20 3.43
CA VAL A 154 -4.13 30.49 2.97
C VAL A 154 -5.58 30.64 3.38
N ARG A 155 -6.32 29.53 3.27
CA ARG A 155 -7.75 29.50 3.53
C ARG A 155 -8.18 28.12 4.02
N THR A 156 -9.19 28.08 4.88
CA THR A 156 -9.92 26.85 5.21
C THR A 156 -11.38 27.07 4.83
N ALA A 157 -11.93 26.22 3.99
CA ALA A 157 -13.33 26.23 3.58
C ALA A 157 -14.24 25.63 4.65
N ALA A 158 -15.55 25.84 4.55
CA ALA A 158 -16.54 25.33 5.51
C ALA A 158 -16.60 23.79 5.57
N ASN A 159 -16.30 23.10 4.47
CA ASN A 159 -16.19 21.64 4.41
C ASN A 159 -14.87 21.09 4.98
N GLY A 160 -13.96 21.97 5.43
CA GLY A 160 -12.65 21.61 5.97
C GLY A 160 -11.54 21.50 4.92
N GLN A 161 -11.80 21.69 3.62
CA GLN A 161 -10.76 21.79 2.61
C GLN A 161 -9.81 22.95 2.91
N GLN A 162 -8.51 22.75 2.74
CA GLN A 162 -7.50 23.79 2.96
C GLN A 162 -6.79 24.15 1.65
N THR A 163 -6.74 25.45 1.36
CA THR A 163 -5.93 25.98 0.25
C THR A 163 -4.56 26.35 0.79
N LEU A 164 -3.51 25.86 0.14
CA LEU A 164 -2.12 25.94 0.59
C LEU A 164 -1.25 26.63 -0.45
N ILE A 165 -0.15 27.25 0.02
CA ILE A 165 0.96 27.73 -0.81
C ILE A 165 2.25 27.15 -0.27
N ASP A 166 3.11 26.64 -1.16
CA ASP A 166 4.49 26.33 -0.82
C ASP A 166 5.36 27.58 -0.93
N ARG A 167 5.68 28.18 0.19
CA ARG A 167 6.49 29.40 0.27
C ARG A 167 7.89 29.23 -0.30
N ASN A 168 8.50 28.05 -0.14
CA ASN A 168 9.87 27.80 -0.61
C ASN A 168 9.94 27.62 -2.13
N SER A 169 8.82 27.32 -2.79
CA SER A 169 8.77 27.22 -4.25
C SER A 169 8.57 28.55 -4.96
N LEU A 170 8.28 29.64 -4.24
CA LEU A 170 7.98 30.94 -4.81
C LEU A 170 9.21 31.53 -5.52
N LYS A 171 9.09 31.75 -6.83
CA LYS A 171 10.15 32.29 -7.68
C LYS A 171 9.61 33.38 -8.60
N PRO A 172 10.20 34.57 -8.64
CA PRO A 172 9.86 35.57 -9.65
C PRO A 172 10.40 35.12 -11.03
N GLN A 173 9.56 35.30 -12.05
CA GLN A 173 9.93 35.05 -13.43
C GLN A 173 9.26 36.09 -14.36
N GLY A 174 10.02 37.08 -14.80
CA GLY A 174 9.48 38.24 -15.49
C GLY A 174 8.49 38.99 -14.61
N ASP A 175 7.32 39.29 -15.16
CA ASP A 175 6.21 39.94 -14.41
C ASP A 175 5.37 38.98 -13.58
N SER A 176 5.67 37.65 -13.58
CA SER A 176 4.89 36.63 -12.89
C SER A 176 5.67 36.05 -11.70
N LEU A 177 4.90 35.60 -10.70
CA LEU A 177 5.36 34.78 -9.59
C LEU A 177 4.97 33.33 -9.86
N ARG A 178 5.95 32.39 -9.84
CA ARG A 178 5.69 30.97 -9.99
C ARG A 178 5.85 30.26 -8.65
N PHE A 179 4.95 29.34 -8.34
CA PHE A 179 4.97 28.58 -7.09
C PHE A 179 4.04 27.38 -7.16
N TRP A 180 4.19 26.45 -6.21
CA TRP A 180 3.24 25.38 -5.97
C TRP A 180 2.12 25.87 -5.05
N THR A 181 0.88 25.65 -5.46
CA THR A 181 -0.33 25.75 -4.61
C THR A 181 -0.93 24.37 -4.45
N ALA A 182 -1.77 24.17 -3.39
CA ALA A 182 -2.44 22.91 -3.18
C ALA A 182 -3.82 23.10 -2.55
N TRP A 183 -4.68 22.10 -2.80
CA TRP A 183 -5.97 21.93 -2.11
C TRP A 183 -5.90 20.62 -1.36
N ASP A 184 -5.91 20.69 -0.03
CA ASP A 184 -5.90 19.54 0.86
C ASP A 184 -7.32 19.18 1.25
N GLU A 185 -7.80 18.02 0.79
CA GLU A 185 -9.15 17.55 1.08
C GLU A 185 -9.25 16.99 2.51
N PRO A 186 -10.38 17.12 3.21
CA PRO A 186 -10.57 16.53 4.54
C PRO A 186 -10.60 15.00 4.52
N VAL A 187 -10.98 14.39 3.39
CA VAL A 187 -11.03 12.96 3.13
C VAL A 187 -10.51 12.67 1.73
N THR A 188 -10.03 11.47 1.49
CA THR A 188 -9.65 11.07 0.13
C THR A 188 -10.90 10.87 -0.72
N THR A 189 -10.92 11.45 -1.91
CA THR A 189 -12.01 11.39 -2.89
C THR A 189 -11.51 10.80 -4.21
N PHE A 190 -12.39 10.66 -5.20
CA PHE A 190 -12.00 10.36 -6.59
C PHE A 190 -12.10 11.61 -7.45
N ASP A 191 -11.06 11.91 -8.24
CA ASP A 191 -11.13 12.96 -9.26
C ASP A 191 -11.55 12.39 -10.63
N LEU A 192 -12.36 13.17 -11.34
CA LEU A 192 -12.82 12.87 -12.68
C LEU A 192 -11.80 13.42 -13.71
N PRO A 193 -11.70 12.86 -14.92
CA PRO A 193 -12.53 11.76 -15.46
C PRO A 193 -11.97 10.36 -15.19
N TYR A 194 -10.81 10.25 -14.57
CA TYR A 194 -10.10 8.97 -14.47
C TYR A 194 -10.38 8.20 -13.19
N TYR A 195 -11.13 8.79 -12.24
CA TYR A 195 -11.39 8.23 -10.92
C TYR A 195 -10.08 7.94 -10.15
N ALA A 196 -9.09 8.82 -10.30
CA ALA A 196 -7.87 8.74 -9.52
C ALA A 196 -8.16 9.12 -8.06
N PRO A 197 -7.57 8.43 -7.08
CA PRO A 197 -7.65 8.85 -5.68
C PRO A 197 -7.03 10.24 -5.51
N MET A 198 -7.75 11.14 -4.86
CA MET A 198 -7.32 12.50 -4.60
C MET A 198 -7.56 12.83 -3.12
N ALA A 199 -6.49 12.91 -2.36
CA ALA A 199 -6.43 13.42 -1.00
C ALA A 199 -5.93 14.87 -0.98
N GLN A 200 -5.12 15.22 -1.98
CA GLN A 200 -4.61 16.56 -2.21
C GLN A 200 -4.40 16.78 -3.71
N LYS A 201 -4.75 17.96 -4.19
CA LYS A 201 -4.40 18.43 -5.54
C LYS A 201 -3.32 19.47 -5.41
N ARG A 202 -2.25 19.37 -6.20
CA ARG A 202 -1.15 20.35 -6.25
C ARG A 202 -1.02 20.89 -7.65
N GLU A 203 -0.88 22.21 -7.79
CA GLU A 203 -0.69 22.85 -9.07
C GLU A 203 0.53 23.78 -9.02
N TYR A 204 1.37 23.69 -10.06
CA TYR A 204 2.41 24.67 -10.30
C TYR A 204 1.83 25.79 -11.15
N VAL A 205 1.79 26.98 -10.60
CA VAL A 205 1.08 28.10 -11.19
C VAL A 205 2.01 29.29 -11.44
N ALA A 206 1.64 30.12 -12.41
CA ALA A 206 2.23 31.44 -12.65
C ALA A 206 1.14 32.51 -12.43
N VAL A 207 1.35 33.42 -11.48
CA VAL A 207 0.43 34.50 -11.15
C VAL A 207 1.05 35.84 -11.60
N ASP A 208 0.29 36.58 -12.41
CA ASP A 208 0.61 37.98 -12.74
C ASP A 208 -0.16 38.91 -11.79
N CYS A 209 0.58 39.55 -10.88
CA CYS A 209 -0.01 40.43 -9.87
C CYS A 209 -0.56 41.74 -10.45
N LYS A 210 -0.09 42.19 -11.60
CA LYS A 210 -0.55 43.43 -12.26
C LYS A 210 -1.83 43.19 -13.05
N GLN A 211 -1.83 42.09 -13.83
CA GLN A 211 -2.95 41.72 -14.70
C GLN A 211 -4.07 40.94 -13.97
N GLN A 212 -3.80 40.49 -12.73
CA GLN A 212 -4.71 39.64 -11.94
C GLN A 212 -5.12 38.39 -12.72
N THR A 213 -4.13 37.72 -13.30
CA THR A 213 -4.33 36.46 -14.03
C THR A 213 -3.49 35.32 -13.41
N LEU A 214 -3.95 34.09 -13.62
CA LEU A 214 -3.28 32.87 -13.24
C LEU A 214 -3.13 31.96 -14.45
N LYS A 215 -1.99 31.27 -14.54
CA LYS A 215 -1.76 30.20 -15.51
C LYS A 215 -1.41 28.93 -14.74
N VAL A 216 -2.12 27.85 -14.97
CA VAL A 216 -1.71 26.52 -14.49
C VAL A 216 -0.67 25.97 -15.46
N LEU A 217 0.52 25.65 -14.96
CA LEU A 217 1.63 25.12 -15.73
C LEU A 217 1.64 23.59 -15.70
N SER A 218 1.34 23.03 -14.53
CA SER A 218 1.14 21.59 -14.31
C SER A 218 0.21 21.38 -13.11
N GLY A 219 -0.39 20.20 -13.01
CA GLY A 219 -1.22 19.83 -11.89
C GLY A 219 -1.08 18.33 -11.60
N PHE A 220 -1.13 17.95 -10.32
CA PHE A 220 -1.03 16.58 -9.86
C PHE A 220 -2.04 16.32 -8.77
N ASP A 221 -2.76 15.19 -8.89
CA ASP A 221 -3.53 14.63 -7.81
C ASP A 221 -2.67 13.67 -7.01
N LEU A 222 -2.81 13.70 -5.70
CA LEU A 222 -2.07 12.88 -4.78
C LEU A 222 -3.02 12.12 -3.88
N ASP A 223 -2.67 10.86 -3.60
CA ASP A 223 -3.36 10.08 -2.58
C ASP A 223 -2.98 10.53 -1.15
N GLU A 224 -3.52 9.85 -0.16
CA GLU A 224 -3.29 10.14 1.25
C GLU A 224 -1.84 9.89 1.73
N ARG A 225 -1.00 9.30 0.88
CA ARG A 225 0.45 9.12 1.10
C ARG A 225 1.32 10.07 0.28
N ASN A 226 0.74 11.10 -0.31
CA ASN A 226 1.41 12.03 -1.22
C ASN A 226 2.02 11.34 -2.45
N ARG A 227 1.46 10.20 -2.90
CA ARG A 227 1.84 9.57 -4.16
C ARG A 227 1.00 10.16 -5.28
N VAL A 228 1.63 10.53 -6.38
CA VAL A 228 0.90 11.05 -7.54
C VAL A 228 0.02 9.96 -8.14
N THR A 229 -1.24 10.26 -8.30
CA THR A 229 -2.27 9.36 -8.85
C THR A 229 -2.76 9.81 -10.22
N ASP A 230 -2.73 11.11 -10.49
CA ASP A 230 -2.96 11.71 -11.79
C ASP A 230 -2.10 12.96 -11.96
N GLY A 231 -1.97 13.44 -13.19
CA GLY A 231 -1.25 14.69 -13.44
C GLY A 231 -1.34 15.16 -14.89
N ILE A 232 -1.07 16.44 -15.06
CA ILE A 232 -1.09 17.10 -16.36
C ILE A 232 0.04 18.12 -16.44
N ILE A 233 0.59 18.32 -17.65
CA ILE A 233 1.47 19.44 -17.99
C ILE A 233 0.83 20.22 -19.12
N HIS A 234 0.76 21.53 -18.95
CA HIS A 234 0.32 22.45 -19.97
C HIS A 234 1.53 23.03 -20.71
N PHE A 235 1.80 22.54 -21.93
CA PHE A 235 2.88 23.07 -22.76
C PHE A 235 2.57 24.49 -23.30
N VAL A 236 1.27 24.82 -23.42
CA VAL A 236 0.79 26.16 -23.81
C VAL A 236 -0.28 26.60 -22.78
N PRO A 237 0.16 27.03 -21.58
CA PRO A 237 -0.77 27.40 -20.52
C PRO A 237 -1.55 28.66 -20.86
N GLN A 238 -2.86 28.60 -20.66
CA GLN A 238 -3.77 29.74 -20.88
C GLN A 238 -3.83 30.60 -19.62
N ALA A 239 -3.94 31.92 -19.83
CA ALA A 239 -4.15 32.86 -18.73
C ALA A 239 -5.65 32.91 -18.41
N GLU A 240 -5.98 32.71 -17.14
CA GLU A 240 -7.34 32.78 -16.65
C GLU A 240 -7.50 33.96 -15.65
N PRO A 241 -8.62 34.69 -15.69
CA PRO A 241 -8.87 35.76 -14.73
C PRO A 241 -9.15 35.18 -13.33
N LEU A 242 -8.57 35.78 -12.30
CA LEU A 242 -8.75 35.34 -10.90
C LEU A 242 -10.15 35.62 -10.33
N ALA A 243 -11.01 36.33 -11.05
CA ALA A 243 -12.28 36.84 -10.53
C ALA A 243 -13.30 35.74 -10.13
N GLY A 244 -13.25 34.57 -10.78
CA GLY A 244 -14.26 33.49 -10.63
C GLY A 244 -14.07 32.58 -9.43
N ASP A 245 -12.85 32.36 -8.99
CA ASP A 245 -12.52 31.34 -7.98
C ASP A 245 -12.06 31.98 -6.65
N VAL A 246 -12.67 31.52 -5.52
CA VAL A 246 -12.40 32.06 -4.21
C VAL A 246 -11.03 31.67 -3.67
N ASP A 247 -10.56 30.47 -4.01
CA ASP A 247 -9.28 29.93 -3.57
C ASP A 247 -8.14 30.57 -4.34
N ASN A 248 -8.30 30.72 -5.67
CA ASN A 248 -7.34 31.43 -6.51
C ASN A 248 -7.20 32.90 -6.10
N ARG A 249 -8.32 33.57 -5.72
CA ARG A 249 -8.26 34.95 -5.18
C ARG A 249 -7.54 35.03 -3.83
N ALA A 250 -7.76 34.04 -2.94
CA ALA A 250 -7.07 34.00 -1.66
C ALA A 250 -5.55 33.79 -1.86
N THR A 251 -5.18 32.84 -2.73
CA THR A 251 -3.80 32.57 -3.14
C THR A 251 -3.14 33.81 -3.73
N TYR A 252 -3.78 34.48 -4.69
CA TYR A 252 -3.30 35.71 -5.28
C TYR A 252 -3.05 36.81 -4.23
N LYS A 253 -4.02 37.08 -3.36
CA LYS A 253 -3.87 38.08 -2.29
C LYS A 253 -2.67 37.77 -1.40
N ALA A 254 -2.43 36.50 -1.09
CA ALA A 254 -1.33 36.08 -0.24
C ALA A 254 0.04 36.30 -0.93
N VAL A 255 0.21 35.85 -2.18
CA VAL A 255 1.51 35.91 -2.89
C VAL A 255 1.85 37.30 -3.39
N CYS A 256 0.84 38.11 -3.75
CA CYS A 256 1.05 39.48 -4.26
C CYS A 256 1.13 40.54 -3.15
N ALA A 257 0.94 40.18 -1.89
CA ALA A 257 1.09 41.10 -0.76
C ALA A 257 2.57 41.36 -0.44
N SER A 258 3.19 40.49 0.31
CA SER A 258 4.64 40.55 0.59
C SER A 258 5.15 39.20 1.11
N PRO A 259 6.46 38.91 0.99
CA PRO A 259 7.06 37.70 1.57
C PRO A 259 6.85 37.61 3.09
N GLU A 260 6.82 38.72 3.83
CA GLU A 260 6.61 38.77 5.26
C GLU A 260 5.16 38.39 5.62
N ALA A 261 4.19 38.77 4.78
CA ALA A 261 2.79 38.36 4.94
C ALA A 261 2.63 36.85 4.77
N LEU A 262 3.28 36.26 3.77
CA LEU A 262 3.30 34.82 3.57
C LEU A 262 3.94 34.06 4.75
N ALA A 263 5.02 34.59 5.33
CA ALA A 263 5.69 33.98 6.47
C ALA A 263 4.81 33.92 7.73
N LYS A 264 3.82 34.81 7.85
CA LYS A 264 2.89 34.86 8.99
C LYS A 264 1.70 33.91 8.85
N LEU A 265 1.48 33.30 7.68
CA LEU A 265 0.40 32.35 7.48
C LEU A 265 0.65 31.09 8.34
N PRO A 266 -0.43 30.42 8.81
CA PRO A 266 -0.32 29.20 9.56
C PRO A 266 0.45 28.12 8.79
N VAL A 267 1.32 27.40 9.49
CA VAL A 267 2.00 26.23 8.93
C VAL A 267 0.97 25.13 8.70
N PHE A 268 1.01 24.51 7.55
CA PHE A 268 0.17 23.34 7.27
C PHE A 268 0.64 22.14 8.07
N SER A 269 -0.30 21.45 8.71
CA SER A 269 -0.08 20.17 9.35
C SER A 269 -0.85 19.10 8.59
N PRO A 270 -0.16 18.10 8.01
CA PRO A 270 -0.82 17.01 7.30
C PRO A 270 -1.84 16.30 8.19
N ARG A 271 -2.99 16.00 7.62
CA ARG A 271 -4.06 15.27 8.29
C ARG A 271 -3.95 13.79 7.96
N LEU A 272 -4.20 12.95 8.96
CA LEU A 272 -4.35 11.52 8.73
C LEU A 272 -5.65 11.29 7.95
N LYS A 273 -5.55 10.64 6.80
CA LYS A 273 -6.68 10.31 5.94
C LYS A 273 -6.70 8.81 5.69
N ALA A 274 -7.88 8.22 5.80
CA ALA A 274 -8.07 6.83 5.40
C ALA A 274 -7.89 6.69 3.87
N PRO A 275 -7.31 5.58 3.41
CA PRO A 275 -7.26 5.27 1.98
C PRO A 275 -8.68 5.12 1.43
N LEU A 276 -8.84 5.44 0.15
CA LEU A 276 -10.13 5.21 -0.51
C LEU A 276 -10.54 3.76 -0.43
N ALA A 277 -11.80 3.59 -0.05
CA ALA A 277 -12.42 2.29 0.06
C ALA A 277 -13.01 1.86 -1.29
N GLY A 278 -12.46 0.81 -1.92
CA GLY A 278 -13.29 -0.08 -2.74
C GLY A 278 -14.37 -0.74 -1.86
N PRO A 279 -15.39 -1.36 -2.44
CA PRO A 279 -16.37 -2.08 -1.65
C PRO A 279 -15.70 -3.17 -0.83
N TYR A 280 -16.02 -3.21 0.47
CA TYR A 280 -15.58 -4.30 1.32
C TYR A 280 -16.12 -5.63 0.81
N PRO A 281 -15.39 -6.74 1.00
CA PRO A 281 -15.89 -8.05 0.60
C PRO A 281 -17.13 -8.43 1.41
N GLY A 282 -18.07 -9.13 0.76
CA GLY A 282 -19.29 -9.63 1.43
C GLY A 282 -18.95 -10.73 2.43
N VAL A 283 -19.69 -10.78 3.54
CA VAL A 283 -19.53 -11.78 4.59
C VAL A 283 -20.64 -12.83 4.51
N MET A 284 -20.29 -14.08 4.75
CA MET A 284 -21.24 -15.20 4.75
C MET A 284 -22.14 -15.17 6.00
N ALA A 285 -23.39 -15.63 5.85
CA ALA A 285 -24.38 -15.58 6.91
C ALA A 285 -24.08 -16.53 8.08
N LEU A 286 -23.52 -17.71 7.82
CA LEU A 286 -23.23 -18.71 8.85
C LEU A 286 -22.22 -18.21 9.90
N PRO A 287 -21.03 -17.69 9.52
CA PRO A 287 -20.10 -17.12 10.48
C PRO A 287 -20.67 -15.97 11.28
N LEU A 288 -21.49 -15.09 10.65
CA LEU A 288 -22.15 -13.99 11.35
C LEU A 288 -23.14 -14.50 12.42
N ALA A 289 -23.89 -15.55 12.12
CA ALA A 289 -24.81 -16.15 13.08
C ALA A 289 -24.05 -16.74 14.28
N ALA A 290 -22.95 -17.46 14.03
CA ALA A 290 -22.09 -18.00 15.08
C ALA A 290 -21.50 -16.91 15.99
N ILE A 291 -21.00 -15.82 15.41
CA ILE A 291 -20.48 -14.66 16.15
C ILE A 291 -21.59 -14.01 17.00
N LYS A 292 -22.77 -13.82 16.44
CA LYS A 292 -23.90 -13.24 17.16
C LYS A 292 -24.27 -14.07 18.39
N ALA A 293 -24.20 -15.42 18.29
CA ALA A 293 -24.50 -16.34 19.40
C ALA A 293 -23.51 -16.19 20.57
N LEU A 294 -22.27 -15.66 20.38
CA LEU A 294 -21.32 -15.43 21.46
C LEU A 294 -21.78 -14.35 22.44
N ASN A 295 -22.70 -13.49 22.03
CA ASN A 295 -23.25 -12.41 22.84
C ASN A 295 -22.16 -11.60 23.59
N MET A 296 -21.05 -11.32 22.91
CA MET A 296 -19.94 -10.53 23.48
C MET A 296 -20.37 -9.09 23.75
N PRO A 297 -19.85 -8.45 24.81
CA PRO A 297 -20.12 -7.06 25.10
C PRO A 297 -19.78 -6.14 23.91
N ALA A 298 -20.60 -5.11 23.71
CA ALA A 298 -20.26 -4.06 22.76
C ALA A 298 -19.02 -3.29 23.26
N PRO A 299 -18.15 -2.80 22.37
CA PRO A 299 -17.04 -1.95 22.77
C PRO A 299 -17.56 -0.63 23.38
N HIS A 300 -16.88 -0.16 24.41
CA HIS A 300 -17.19 1.13 25.05
C HIS A 300 -16.49 2.30 24.36
N LYS A 301 -15.39 2.03 23.67
CA LYS A 301 -14.58 3.02 22.94
C LYS A 301 -14.40 2.60 21.49
N ALA A 302 -14.31 3.59 20.62
CA ALA A 302 -13.91 3.37 19.25
C ALA A 302 -12.40 3.20 19.14
N LEU A 303 -11.97 2.38 18.21
CA LEU A 303 -10.60 2.27 17.73
C LEU A 303 -10.66 2.49 16.23
N ASN A 304 -10.09 3.61 15.77
CA ASN A 304 -10.23 4.02 14.36
C ASN A 304 -8.94 3.89 13.56
N TYR A 305 -7.79 3.86 14.25
CA TYR A 305 -6.50 3.80 13.61
C TYR A 305 -5.45 3.15 14.50
N LEU A 306 -4.62 2.31 13.87
CA LEU A 306 -3.43 1.71 14.45
C LEU A 306 -2.25 1.89 13.49
N ALA A 307 -1.09 2.28 14.01
CA ALA A 307 0.17 2.16 13.29
C ALA A 307 1.09 1.20 14.06
N GLU A 308 1.57 0.19 13.37
CA GLU A 308 2.40 -0.88 13.91
C GLU A 308 3.76 -0.88 13.24
N THR A 309 4.79 -1.16 14.03
CA THR A 309 6.13 -1.47 13.53
C THR A 309 6.58 -2.81 14.09
N GLY A 310 7.54 -3.44 13.43
CA GLY A 310 8.03 -4.73 13.89
C GLY A 310 8.90 -5.45 12.88
N THR A 311 8.91 -6.76 13.01
CA THR A 311 9.67 -7.66 12.12
C THR A 311 8.86 -8.91 11.88
N ALA A 312 8.91 -9.43 10.66
CA ALA A 312 8.33 -10.72 10.30
C ALA A 312 9.28 -11.53 9.43
N ASN A 313 9.01 -12.84 9.29
CA ASN A 313 9.74 -13.66 8.32
C ASN A 313 9.42 -13.21 6.90
N GLY A 314 10.47 -13.08 6.10
CA GLY A 314 10.39 -12.94 4.64
C GLY A 314 11.09 -14.11 3.95
N PRO A 315 10.95 -14.24 2.63
CA PRO A 315 11.56 -15.32 1.84
C PRO A 315 13.09 -15.40 1.99
N ASN A 316 13.75 -14.28 2.29
CA ASN A 316 15.19 -14.16 2.39
C ASN A 316 15.66 -13.76 3.80
N GLY A 317 14.84 -14.02 4.83
CA GLY A 317 15.11 -13.67 6.22
C GLY A 317 14.15 -12.63 6.78
N PRO A 318 14.40 -12.10 7.98
CA PRO A 318 13.53 -11.14 8.63
C PRO A 318 13.37 -9.85 7.81
N VAL A 319 12.13 -9.38 7.67
CA VAL A 319 11.77 -8.13 7.00
C VAL A 319 11.11 -7.18 7.99
N PRO A 320 11.37 -5.86 7.89
CA PRO A 320 10.69 -4.89 8.72
C PRO A 320 9.20 -4.85 8.37
N LEU A 321 8.38 -4.68 9.41
CA LEU A 321 6.96 -4.40 9.31
C LEU A 321 6.74 -2.92 9.62
N ASP A 322 5.97 -2.24 8.76
CA ASP A 322 5.38 -0.93 9.01
C ASP A 322 3.98 -0.97 8.39
N VAL A 323 2.97 -1.10 9.26
CA VAL A 323 1.59 -1.32 8.85
C VAL A 323 0.70 -0.25 9.46
N GLU A 324 -0.11 0.38 8.64
CA GLU A 324 -1.18 1.27 9.07
C GLU A 324 -2.52 0.57 8.89
N THR A 325 -3.35 0.58 9.92
CA THR A 325 -4.66 -0.06 9.96
C THR A 325 -5.73 0.97 10.30
N PHE A 326 -6.70 1.13 9.42
CA PHE A 326 -7.87 1.98 9.59
C PHE A 326 -9.07 1.10 9.87
N LEU A 327 -9.80 1.44 10.93
CA LEU A 327 -10.91 0.66 11.43
C LEU A 327 -12.18 1.50 11.47
N GLN A 328 -13.28 0.91 11.03
CA GLN A 328 -14.61 1.47 11.18
C GLN A 328 -15.63 0.35 11.39
N ARG A 329 -16.78 0.69 11.95
CA ARG A 329 -17.85 -0.29 12.07
C ARG A 329 -18.57 -0.45 10.73
N ASP A 330 -18.61 -1.67 10.21
CA ASP A 330 -19.45 -1.98 9.06
C ASP A 330 -20.93 -2.06 9.48
N VAL A 331 -21.75 -1.21 8.88
CA VAL A 331 -23.17 -1.10 9.24
C VAL A 331 -23.95 -2.36 8.86
N ALA A 332 -23.57 -3.01 7.76
CA ALA A 332 -24.30 -4.17 7.24
C ALA A 332 -24.07 -5.42 8.10
N SER A 333 -22.85 -5.74 8.48
CA SER A 333 -22.50 -6.91 9.28
C SER A 333 -22.43 -6.64 10.78
N GLY A 334 -22.27 -5.39 11.19
CA GLY A 334 -21.98 -5.00 12.58
C GLY A 334 -20.57 -5.34 13.04
N GLN A 335 -19.71 -5.83 12.15
CA GLN A 335 -18.32 -6.19 12.40
C GLN A 335 -17.37 -5.01 12.14
N LEU A 336 -16.05 -5.22 12.25
CA LEU A 336 -15.06 -4.21 11.89
C LEU A 336 -14.77 -4.29 10.39
N ALA A 337 -14.98 -3.19 9.70
CA ALA A 337 -14.42 -2.95 8.39
C ALA A 337 -13.00 -2.39 8.58
N VAL A 338 -12.02 -3.11 8.06
CA VAL A 338 -10.60 -2.85 8.29
C VAL A 338 -9.90 -2.60 6.96
N ARG A 339 -9.03 -1.63 6.94
CA ARG A 339 -8.07 -1.39 5.86
C ARG A 339 -6.70 -1.36 6.43
N SER A 340 -5.86 -2.25 5.95
CA SER A 340 -4.46 -2.27 6.31
C SER A 340 -3.61 -1.98 5.08
N ARG A 341 -2.52 -1.25 5.27
CA ARG A 341 -1.56 -0.96 4.22
C ARG A 341 -0.14 -0.96 4.75
N SER A 342 0.76 -1.32 3.87
CA SER A 342 2.20 -1.24 4.06
C SER A 342 2.86 -0.91 2.71
N ASP A 343 4.18 -0.90 2.65
CA ASP A 343 4.89 -0.82 1.36
C ASP A 343 4.73 -2.07 0.51
N SER A 344 4.36 -3.21 1.11
CA SER A 344 4.27 -4.50 0.44
C SER A 344 2.85 -4.95 0.12
N PHE A 345 1.83 -4.38 0.75
CA PHE A 345 0.44 -4.74 0.47
C PHE A 345 -0.55 -3.64 0.84
N ASP A 346 -1.72 -3.70 0.21
CA ASP A 346 -2.97 -3.06 0.64
C ASP A 346 -4.02 -4.15 0.84
N SER A 347 -4.76 -4.09 1.96
CA SER A 347 -5.88 -5.01 2.21
C SER A 347 -7.14 -4.29 2.63
N SER A 348 -8.28 -4.87 2.29
CA SER A 348 -9.58 -4.51 2.85
C SER A 348 -10.31 -5.78 3.31
N GLU A 349 -10.82 -5.72 4.51
CA GLU A 349 -11.46 -6.89 5.12
C GLU A 349 -12.63 -6.50 6.02
N ILE A 350 -13.53 -7.45 6.23
CA ILE A 350 -14.45 -7.45 7.36
C ILE A 350 -13.89 -8.41 8.38
N SER A 351 -13.63 -7.93 9.60
CA SER A 351 -12.93 -8.66 10.64
C SER A 351 -13.79 -8.86 11.88
N PHE A 352 -13.73 -10.06 12.46
CA PHE A 352 -14.26 -10.30 13.79
C PHE A 352 -13.31 -9.72 14.83
N ARG A 353 -13.55 -8.46 15.21
CA ARG A 353 -12.84 -7.77 16.31
C ARG A 353 -11.30 -7.74 16.18
N GLY A 354 -10.75 -7.86 14.98
CA GLY A 354 -9.31 -7.97 14.74
C GLY A 354 -8.71 -9.37 14.98
N LEU A 355 -9.52 -10.35 15.42
CA LEU A 355 -9.04 -11.72 15.69
C LEU A 355 -8.78 -12.49 14.39
N PHE A 356 -9.70 -12.40 13.45
CA PHE A 356 -9.57 -13.01 12.12
C PHE A 356 -10.45 -12.27 11.10
N SER A 357 -10.07 -12.37 9.84
CA SER A 357 -10.83 -11.83 8.72
C SER A 357 -12.00 -12.76 8.38
N LEU A 358 -13.23 -12.23 8.41
CA LEU A 358 -14.43 -12.91 7.91
C LEU A 358 -14.47 -12.97 6.40
N ALA A 359 -13.99 -11.91 5.77
CA ALA A 359 -13.75 -11.83 4.34
C ALA A 359 -12.67 -10.79 4.07
N SER A 360 -11.77 -11.06 3.15
CA SER A 360 -10.67 -10.16 2.81
C SER A 360 -10.40 -10.10 1.31
N LYS A 361 -9.82 -8.97 0.91
CA LYS A 361 -9.17 -8.78 -0.38
C LYS A 361 -7.83 -8.13 -0.12
N THR A 362 -6.76 -8.74 -0.61
CA THR A 362 -5.40 -8.24 -0.43
C THR A 362 -4.71 -8.11 -1.78
N THR A 363 -4.04 -6.99 -1.97
CA THR A 363 -3.19 -6.71 -3.12
C THR A 363 -1.76 -6.63 -2.62
N PHE A 364 -0.90 -7.54 -3.06
CA PHE A 364 0.53 -7.51 -2.77
C PHE A 364 1.26 -6.71 -3.84
N HIS A 365 2.14 -5.82 -3.40
CA HIS A 365 2.95 -4.96 -4.25
C HIS A 365 4.31 -5.60 -4.49
N GLY A 366 4.66 -5.78 -5.75
CA GLY A 366 5.93 -6.36 -6.16
C GLY A 366 6.16 -6.17 -7.64
N LEU A 367 7.12 -6.90 -8.21
CA LEU A 367 7.33 -6.96 -9.67
C LEU A 367 6.09 -7.56 -10.35
N ASP A 368 5.50 -8.58 -9.70
CA ASP A 368 4.23 -9.18 -10.09
C ASP A 368 3.20 -8.85 -8.99
N THR A 369 2.19 -8.07 -9.34
CA THR A 369 1.10 -7.78 -8.43
C THR A 369 0.22 -9.01 -8.26
N VAL A 370 0.09 -9.49 -7.03
CA VAL A 370 -0.73 -10.65 -6.69
C VAL A 370 -1.99 -10.20 -5.96
N PHE A 371 -3.13 -10.69 -6.43
CA PHE A 371 -4.42 -10.46 -5.79
C PHE A 371 -4.87 -11.73 -5.09
N GLU A 372 -5.26 -11.59 -3.84
CA GLU A 372 -5.82 -12.68 -3.04
C GLU A 372 -7.14 -12.23 -2.43
N SER A 373 -8.10 -13.15 -2.39
CA SER A 373 -9.35 -12.96 -1.66
C SER A 373 -9.65 -14.17 -0.81
N SER A 374 -10.25 -13.94 0.36
CA SER A 374 -10.69 -15.02 1.23
C SER A 374 -12.05 -14.72 1.85
N ALA A 375 -12.77 -15.76 2.20
CA ALA A 375 -14.02 -15.68 2.98
C ALA A 375 -14.14 -16.88 3.89
N VAL A 376 -14.50 -16.65 5.15
CA VAL A 376 -14.87 -17.69 6.10
C VAL A 376 -16.25 -18.20 5.71
N ILE A 377 -16.36 -19.51 5.49
CA ILE A 377 -17.61 -20.19 5.10
C ILE A 377 -18.30 -20.85 6.29
N ASP A 378 -17.53 -21.26 7.31
CA ASP A 378 -18.03 -21.76 8.59
C ASP A 378 -17.15 -21.32 9.75
N ALA A 379 -17.74 -21.12 10.92
CA ALA A 379 -17.05 -20.75 12.15
C ALA A 379 -17.72 -21.41 13.36
N GLN A 380 -16.95 -22.11 14.17
CA GLN A 380 -17.42 -22.80 15.38
C GLN A 380 -16.60 -22.33 16.58
N PHE A 381 -17.28 -21.84 17.61
CA PHE A 381 -16.66 -21.30 18.81
C PHE A 381 -16.88 -22.22 20.01
N HIS A 382 -15.89 -22.36 20.86
CA HIS A 382 -15.91 -23.14 22.09
C HIS A 382 -15.37 -22.33 23.27
N GLY A 383 -15.92 -22.53 24.47
CA GLY A 383 -15.52 -21.80 25.67
C GLY A 383 -16.31 -20.50 25.90
N ASP A 384 -15.99 -19.81 26.98
CA ASP A 384 -16.69 -18.60 27.37
C ASP A 384 -16.03 -17.34 26.76
N TRP A 385 -16.37 -17.04 25.52
CA TRP A 385 -15.91 -15.85 24.80
C TRP A 385 -16.42 -14.54 25.38
N ARG A 386 -17.50 -14.60 26.18
CA ARG A 386 -18.08 -13.42 26.79
C ARG A 386 -17.28 -12.93 28.00
N ALA A 387 -16.94 -13.84 28.92
CA ALA A 387 -16.25 -13.51 30.16
C ALA A 387 -14.73 -13.67 30.06
N MET A 388 -14.25 -14.65 29.27
CA MET A 388 -12.82 -14.95 29.10
C MET A 388 -12.05 -14.98 30.45
N PRO A 389 -12.43 -15.84 31.42
CA PRO A 389 -11.75 -15.82 32.71
C PRO A 389 -10.29 -16.28 32.59
N VAL A 390 -9.40 -15.69 33.41
CA VAL A 390 -7.98 -16.07 33.44
C VAL A 390 -7.85 -17.56 33.76
N GLY A 391 -7.00 -18.26 33.03
CA GLY A 391 -6.78 -19.71 33.12
C GLY A 391 -7.71 -20.54 32.22
N SER A 392 -8.77 -19.95 31.67
CA SER A 392 -9.67 -20.69 30.77
C SER A 392 -9.11 -20.80 29.35
N THR A 393 -9.70 -21.74 28.60
CA THR A 393 -9.38 -21.97 27.17
C THR A 393 -10.57 -21.58 26.30
N LEU A 394 -10.28 -20.90 25.21
CA LEU A 394 -11.20 -20.60 24.12
C LEU A 394 -10.80 -21.39 22.88
N GLY A 395 -11.77 -21.92 22.16
CA GLY A 395 -11.57 -22.62 20.90
C GLY A 395 -12.29 -21.95 19.74
N LEU A 396 -11.71 -22.04 18.56
CA LEU A 396 -12.29 -21.55 17.32
C LEU A 396 -11.85 -22.46 16.17
N ASN A 397 -12.82 -22.97 15.40
CA ASN A 397 -12.58 -23.69 14.16
C ASN A 397 -13.13 -22.88 12.99
N LEU A 398 -12.34 -22.69 11.95
CA LEU A 398 -12.71 -21.94 10.75
C LEU A 398 -12.51 -22.80 9.49
N ASP A 399 -13.52 -22.82 8.63
CA ASP A 399 -13.37 -23.22 7.24
C ASP A 399 -13.32 -21.95 6.38
N THR A 400 -12.21 -21.73 5.66
CA THR A 400 -11.97 -20.53 4.86
C THR A 400 -11.78 -20.90 3.39
N SER A 401 -12.55 -20.30 2.51
CA SER A 401 -12.31 -20.34 1.06
C SER A 401 -11.38 -19.19 0.68
N ALA A 402 -10.24 -19.52 0.07
CA ALA A 402 -9.29 -18.54 -0.46
C ALA A 402 -9.16 -18.71 -1.97
N VAL A 403 -8.99 -17.62 -2.68
CA VAL A 403 -8.74 -17.57 -4.12
C VAL A 403 -7.53 -16.69 -4.38
N SER A 404 -6.54 -17.23 -5.10
CA SER A 404 -5.43 -16.45 -5.61
C SER A 404 -5.24 -16.71 -7.10
N ALA A 405 -4.57 -15.78 -7.78
CA ALA A 405 -4.27 -15.92 -9.21
C ALA A 405 -3.38 -17.13 -9.52
N SER A 406 -2.55 -17.56 -8.55
CA SER A 406 -1.59 -18.65 -8.71
C SER A 406 -2.15 -20.03 -8.34
N THR A 407 -3.08 -20.12 -7.38
CA THR A 407 -3.55 -21.41 -6.84
C THR A 407 -5.01 -21.73 -7.17
N GLY A 408 -5.78 -20.77 -7.70
CA GLY A 408 -7.23 -20.91 -7.84
C GLY A 408 -7.95 -20.94 -6.48
N ALA A 409 -9.11 -21.59 -6.42
CA ALA A 409 -9.90 -21.68 -5.19
C ALA A 409 -9.42 -22.85 -4.32
N VAL A 410 -9.12 -22.58 -3.04
CA VAL A 410 -8.70 -23.56 -2.03
C VAL A 410 -9.51 -23.37 -0.77
N ILE A 411 -9.96 -24.46 -0.15
CA ILE A 411 -10.55 -24.44 1.19
C ILE A 411 -9.48 -24.86 2.19
N THR A 412 -9.29 -24.05 3.22
CA THR A 412 -8.35 -24.31 4.32
C THR A 412 -9.12 -24.42 5.62
N ARG A 413 -8.79 -25.40 6.44
CA ARG A 413 -9.29 -25.54 7.82
C ARG A 413 -8.27 -25.01 8.79
N THR A 414 -8.72 -24.24 9.75
CA THR A 414 -7.88 -23.66 10.80
C THR A 414 -8.54 -23.90 12.15
N SER A 415 -7.78 -24.47 13.08
CA SER A 415 -8.18 -24.61 14.48
C SER A 415 -7.33 -23.68 15.33
N VAL A 416 -7.96 -22.92 16.21
CA VAL A 416 -7.30 -22.00 17.13
C VAL A 416 -7.69 -22.36 18.55
N GLN A 417 -6.68 -22.53 19.42
CA GLN A 417 -6.89 -22.73 20.85
C GLN A 417 -6.14 -21.67 21.64
N CYS A 418 -6.86 -20.82 22.34
CA CYS A 418 -6.32 -19.72 23.13
C CYS A 418 -6.45 -19.99 24.62
N THR A 419 -5.37 -19.85 25.39
CA THR A 419 -5.41 -19.80 26.85
C THR A 419 -5.29 -18.37 27.32
N ILE A 420 -6.20 -17.91 28.19
CA ILE A 420 -6.13 -16.61 28.85
C ILE A 420 -5.08 -16.67 29.94
N LYS A 421 -3.94 -16.00 29.77
CA LYS A 421 -2.79 -16.09 30.69
C LYS A 421 -2.87 -15.10 31.84
N SER A 422 -3.33 -13.88 31.59
CA SER A 422 -3.42 -12.83 32.59
C SER A 422 -4.35 -11.73 32.15
N GLU A 423 -4.70 -10.86 33.08
CA GLU A 423 -5.41 -9.61 32.86
C GLU A 423 -4.64 -8.45 33.47
N GLY A 424 -4.63 -7.29 32.84
CA GLY A 424 -3.90 -6.10 33.30
C GLY A 424 -4.30 -4.85 32.54
N SER A 425 -3.68 -3.73 32.85
CA SER A 425 -3.99 -2.47 32.18
C SER A 425 -3.57 -2.48 30.71
N ALA A 426 -4.45 -1.99 29.82
CA ALA A 426 -4.20 -1.87 28.39
C ALA A 426 -3.05 -0.91 28.04
N ASN A 427 -2.73 0.05 28.95
CA ASN A 427 -1.61 0.98 28.75
C ASN A 427 -0.23 0.31 28.73
N LYS A 428 -0.12 -0.95 29.19
CA LYS A 428 1.09 -1.77 29.02
C LYS A 428 1.32 -2.21 27.58
N VAL A 429 0.25 -2.28 26.78
CA VAL A 429 0.34 -2.60 25.34
C VAL A 429 0.72 -1.34 24.56
N ASN A 430 0.05 -0.22 24.86
CA ASN A 430 0.41 1.10 24.33
C ASN A 430 -0.07 2.19 25.30
N PRO A 431 0.75 3.23 25.61
CA PRO A 431 0.40 4.27 26.60
C PRO A 431 -0.90 5.03 26.31
N HIS A 432 -1.35 5.09 25.07
CA HIS A 432 -2.58 5.74 24.65
C HIS A 432 -3.83 4.87 24.82
N LEU A 433 -3.67 3.58 25.12
CA LEU A 433 -4.79 2.69 25.42
C LEU A 433 -5.19 2.81 26.88
N SER A 434 -6.48 2.71 27.13
CA SER A 434 -7.07 2.73 28.47
C SER A 434 -7.90 1.48 28.73
N GLY A 435 -8.30 1.27 29.97
CA GLY A 435 -9.05 0.10 30.41
C GLY A 435 -8.18 -1.13 30.63
N GLN A 436 -8.79 -2.30 30.56
CA GLN A 436 -8.12 -3.60 30.80
C GLN A 436 -7.83 -4.32 29.49
N ALA A 437 -6.77 -5.11 29.52
CA ALA A 437 -6.41 -6.05 28.44
C ALA A 437 -6.18 -7.44 29.00
N LYS A 438 -6.63 -8.46 28.28
CA LYS A 438 -6.34 -9.86 28.59
C LYS A 438 -5.25 -10.35 27.65
N LEU A 439 -4.22 -10.98 28.21
CA LEU A 439 -3.17 -11.64 27.44
C LEU A 439 -3.59 -13.07 27.12
N LEU A 440 -3.58 -13.40 25.84
CA LEU A 440 -3.87 -14.72 25.32
C LEU A 440 -2.64 -15.32 24.66
N ARG A 441 -2.47 -16.64 24.83
CA ARG A 441 -1.54 -17.46 24.05
C ARG A 441 -2.38 -18.43 23.23
N CYS A 442 -2.28 -18.31 21.91
CA CYS A 442 -3.12 -19.05 20.98
C CYS A 442 -2.26 -19.98 20.11
N THR A 443 -2.53 -21.27 20.17
CA THR A 443 -2.01 -22.24 19.19
C THR A 443 -2.94 -22.19 17.99
N VAL A 444 -2.38 -21.91 16.82
CA VAL A 444 -3.06 -21.93 15.53
C VAL A 444 -2.57 -23.14 14.76
N ASP A 445 -3.46 -24.03 14.39
CA ASP A 445 -3.19 -25.24 13.62
C ASP A 445 -4.00 -25.19 12.33
N SER A 446 -3.33 -25.27 11.20
CA SER A 446 -3.95 -25.28 9.87
C SER A 446 -3.38 -26.42 9.04
N ASP A 447 -4.04 -26.76 7.95
CA ASP A 447 -3.60 -27.81 7.01
C ASP A 447 -2.15 -27.63 6.50
N LYS A 448 -1.57 -26.44 6.69
CA LYS A 448 -0.26 -26.10 6.15
C LYS A 448 0.80 -25.88 7.22
N HIS A 449 0.42 -25.49 8.43
CA HIS A 449 1.41 -25.08 9.46
C HIS A 449 0.77 -24.94 10.85
N GLN A 450 1.63 -24.96 11.86
CA GLN A 450 1.28 -24.66 13.23
C GLN A 450 2.07 -23.44 13.71
N SER A 451 1.42 -22.54 14.44
CA SER A 451 2.05 -21.38 15.07
C SER A 451 1.50 -21.15 16.48
N VAL A 452 2.23 -20.34 17.25
CA VAL A 452 1.78 -19.89 18.58
C VAL A 452 1.79 -18.37 18.61
N ASP A 453 0.61 -17.79 18.69
CA ASP A 453 0.40 -16.35 18.65
C ASP A 453 0.22 -15.77 20.05
N THR A 454 0.71 -14.55 20.24
CA THR A 454 0.48 -13.73 21.43
C THR A 454 -0.52 -12.62 21.06
N LEU A 455 -1.67 -12.63 21.74
CA LEU A 455 -2.73 -11.64 21.51
C LEU A 455 -3.06 -10.89 22.81
N TYR A 456 -3.54 -9.67 22.65
CA TYR A 456 -4.16 -8.89 23.72
C TYR A 456 -5.60 -8.56 23.34
N TYR A 457 -6.54 -8.98 24.16
CA TYR A 457 -7.93 -8.52 24.03
C TYR A 457 -8.10 -7.21 24.78
N LEU A 458 -8.20 -6.11 24.06
CA LEU A 458 -8.40 -4.76 24.58
C LEU A 458 -9.90 -4.59 24.90
N GLN A 459 -10.29 -4.74 26.17
CA GLN A 459 -11.69 -4.91 26.57
C GLN A 459 -12.55 -3.68 26.24
N ASP A 460 -12.09 -2.46 26.54
CA ASP A 460 -12.82 -1.21 26.24
C ASP A 460 -13.11 -1.04 24.75
N TYR A 461 -12.18 -1.52 23.91
CA TYR A 461 -12.24 -1.38 22.44
C TYR A 461 -12.86 -2.62 21.77
N GLY A 462 -13.05 -3.73 22.50
CA GLY A 462 -13.55 -4.97 21.95
C GLY A 462 -12.69 -5.52 20.82
N TYR A 463 -11.36 -5.35 20.90
CA TYR A 463 -10.41 -5.61 19.83
C TYR A 463 -9.30 -6.57 20.26
N PHE A 464 -9.00 -7.55 19.42
CA PHE A 464 -7.86 -8.45 19.59
C PHE A 464 -6.66 -7.91 18.82
N TYR A 465 -5.62 -7.55 19.55
CA TYR A 465 -4.36 -7.11 19.00
C TYR A 465 -3.33 -8.24 19.03
N GLN A 466 -2.80 -8.65 17.88
CA GLN A 466 -1.73 -9.65 17.77
C GLN A 466 -0.38 -8.96 17.92
N SER A 467 0.33 -9.19 19.02
CA SER A 467 1.65 -8.61 19.26
C SER A 467 2.80 -9.44 18.70
N GLY A 468 2.57 -10.69 18.32
CA GLY A 468 3.60 -11.51 17.72
C GLY A 468 3.22 -12.96 17.55
N THR A 469 4.06 -13.66 16.78
CA THR A 469 4.04 -15.11 16.57
C THR A 469 5.37 -15.68 16.97
N ASP A 470 5.40 -16.75 17.76
CA ASP A 470 6.65 -17.39 18.20
C ASP A 470 7.44 -17.91 17.00
N LYS A 471 8.75 -17.82 17.10
CA LYS A 471 9.65 -18.27 16.05
C LYS A 471 9.57 -19.78 15.87
N ASN A 472 9.23 -20.20 14.66
CA ASN A 472 9.38 -21.56 14.18
C ASN A 472 10.02 -21.56 12.78
N ASP A 473 10.12 -22.71 12.12
CA ASP A 473 10.79 -22.83 10.81
C ASP A 473 10.12 -22.03 9.68
N HIS A 474 8.86 -21.63 9.87
CA HIS A 474 8.05 -20.98 8.83
C HIS A 474 7.51 -19.61 9.23
N TYR A 475 7.28 -19.40 10.54
CA TYR A 475 6.59 -18.20 11.05
C TYR A 475 7.37 -17.54 12.16
N TYR A 476 7.39 -16.23 12.10
CA TYR A 476 7.85 -15.35 13.17
C TYR A 476 7.27 -13.97 12.88
N SER A 477 6.71 -13.36 13.90
CA SER A 477 6.44 -11.93 13.85
C SER A 477 6.55 -11.33 15.24
N GLU A 478 7.07 -10.14 15.31
CA GLU A 478 7.06 -9.29 16.49
C GLU A 478 6.49 -7.94 16.06
N ARG A 479 5.46 -7.47 16.77
CA ARG A 479 4.74 -6.24 16.45
C ARG A 479 4.60 -5.36 17.66
N GLN A 480 4.75 -4.07 17.46
CA GLN A 480 4.55 -3.04 18.46
C GLN A 480 3.65 -1.95 17.93
N LEU A 481 2.64 -1.57 18.71
CA LEU A 481 1.79 -0.42 18.42
C LEU A 481 2.57 0.87 18.64
N ARG A 482 2.79 1.63 17.56
CA ARG A 482 3.43 2.95 17.58
C ARG A 482 2.41 4.04 17.88
N THR A 483 1.29 4.01 17.19
CA THR A 483 0.24 5.02 17.28
C THR A 483 -1.13 4.35 17.36
N VAL A 484 -2.03 4.94 18.16
CA VAL A 484 -3.40 4.47 18.36
C VAL A 484 -4.33 5.69 18.44
N HIS A 485 -5.44 5.66 17.68
CA HIS A 485 -6.51 6.68 17.71
C HIS A 485 -7.89 6.05 17.69
#